data_d332ae4b7b401fb659eb061d2e0c7ec2
#
_entry.id   d332ae4b7b401fb659eb061d2e0c7ec2
#
_cell.length_a   1.000
_cell.length_b   1.000
_cell.length_c   1.000
_cell.angle_alpha   90.00
_cell.angle_beta   90.00
_cell.angle_gamma   90.00
#
_symmetry.space_group_name_H-M   'P 1'
#
loop_
_entity.id
_entity.type
_entity.pdbx_description
1 polymer ?
#
loop_
_entity_poly.entity_id
_entity_poly.type
_entity_poly.pdbx_seq_one_letter_code
_entity_poly.pdbx_strand_id
1 'polypeptide(L)'
;MGKGSAYTDCYDELMDCAQRAGIPTDIPYCHLTEEQKHWVWNGDANRSSSNRPRWYGIRRFFDYIADKAKYTFTARMLLMHYRTYVTCPACGGARLKPDALLWRVGSRAAADVALAGRSRFISSDAPGIRK
;
A
#
# COMPACT_ATOMS: atom_id res chain seq x y z
N MET A 1 27.98 -5.27 -21.44
CA MET A 1 26.53 -5.51 -21.29
C MET A 1 26.14 -4.94 -19.94
N GLY A 2 25.51 -3.78 -19.92
CA GLY A 2 24.99 -3.18 -18.69
C GLY A 2 23.87 -4.05 -18.12
N LYS A 3 23.94 -4.39 -16.83
CA LYS A 3 22.83 -5.05 -16.12
C LYS A 3 21.61 -4.15 -16.25
N GLY A 4 20.54 -4.67 -16.87
CA GLY A 4 19.26 -4.00 -16.96
C GLY A 4 18.78 -3.55 -15.59
N SER A 5 18.01 -2.50 -15.55
CA SER A 5 17.38 -2.06 -14.31
C SER A 5 16.41 -3.17 -13.88
N ALA A 6 16.21 -3.35 -12.58
CA ALA A 6 15.28 -4.34 -12.04
C ALA A 6 13.85 -4.23 -12.62
N TYR A 7 13.51 -3.09 -13.18
CA TYR A 7 12.27 -2.84 -13.93
C TYR A 7 12.25 -3.51 -15.29
N THR A 8 13.37 -3.39 -16.03
CA THR A 8 13.50 -3.99 -17.36
C THR A 8 13.36 -5.50 -17.22
N ASP A 9 14.03 -6.09 -16.24
CA ASP A 9 13.98 -7.52 -15.98
C ASP A 9 12.55 -7.99 -15.62
N CYS A 10 11.86 -7.22 -14.76
CA CYS A 10 10.47 -7.50 -14.37
C CYS A 10 9.50 -7.36 -15.55
N TYR A 11 9.69 -6.34 -16.40
CA TYR A 11 8.88 -6.12 -17.58
C TYR A 11 9.06 -7.25 -18.60
N ASP A 12 10.29 -7.62 -18.89
CA ASP A 12 10.61 -8.69 -19.84
C ASP A 12 10.04 -10.02 -19.36
N GLU A 13 10.15 -10.30 -18.06
CA GLU A 13 9.55 -11.50 -17.44
C GLU A 13 8.01 -11.50 -17.51
N LEU A 14 7.38 -10.35 -17.29
CA LEU A 14 5.94 -10.20 -17.47
C LEU A 14 5.52 -10.49 -18.90
N MET A 15 6.19 -9.91 -19.89
CA MET A 15 5.86 -10.09 -21.31
C MET A 15 6.01 -11.54 -21.76
N ASP A 16 7.11 -12.18 -21.40
CA ASP A 16 7.37 -13.59 -21.69
C ASP A 16 6.32 -14.51 -21.05
N CYS A 17 5.94 -14.23 -19.82
CA CYS A 17 4.94 -15.02 -19.12
C CYS A 17 3.53 -14.78 -19.68
N ALA A 18 3.19 -13.54 -20.06
CA ALA A 18 1.91 -13.18 -20.64
C ALA A 18 1.69 -13.88 -21.98
N GLN A 19 2.70 -13.90 -22.85
CA GLN A 19 2.61 -14.63 -24.14
C GLN A 19 2.35 -16.12 -23.93
N ARG A 20 3.03 -16.73 -22.96
CA ARG A 20 2.83 -18.15 -22.62
C ARG A 20 1.47 -18.45 -22.02
N ALA A 21 0.92 -17.50 -21.26
CA ALA A 21 -0.41 -17.62 -20.66
C ALA A 21 -1.55 -17.28 -21.64
N GLY A 22 -1.23 -16.84 -22.88
CA GLY A 22 -2.23 -16.43 -23.87
C GLY A 22 -2.90 -15.09 -23.53
N ILE A 23 -2.21 -14.24 -22.74
CA ILE A 23 -2.73 -12.92 -22.41
C ILE A 23 -2.26 -11.94 -23.48
N PRO A 24 -3.19 -11.18 -24.10
CA PRO A 24 -2.82 -10.22 -25.13
C PRO A 24 -1.94 -9.10 -24.53
N THR A 25 -0.86 -8.77 -25.24
CA THR A 25 0.11 -7.74 -24.83
C THR A 25 0.02 -6.48 -25.68
N ASP A 26 -0.84 -6.50 -26.70
CA ASP A 26 -1.07 -5.44 -27.69
C ASP A 26 -2.26 -4.54 -27.36
N ILE A 27 -3.02 -4.86 -26.31
CA ILE A 27 -4.17 -4.07 -25.88
C ILE A 27 -3.91 -3.36 -24.53
N PRO A 28 -4.53 -2.21 -24.29
CA PRO A 28 -4.43 -1.51 -23.00
C PRO A 28 -4.94 -2.36 -21.84
N TYR A 29 -4.30 -2.22 -20.67
CA TYR A 29 -4.68 -2.93 -19.43
C TYR A 29 -6.17 -2.79 -19.08
N CYS A 30 -6.79 -1.63 -19.33
CA CYS A 30 -8.21 -1.39 -19.06
C CYS A 30 -9.14 -2.32 -19.87
N HIS A 31 -8.70 -2.79 -21.03
CA HIS A 31 -9.45 -3.67 -21.91
C HIS A 31 -9.25 -5.16 -21.61
N LEU A 32 -8.34 -5.52 -20.72
CA LEU A 32 -8.17 -6.89 -20.25
C LEU A 32 -9.40 -7.35 -19.47
N THR A 33 -9.70 -8.65 -19.55
CA THR A 33 -10.73 -9.26 -18.71
C THR A 33 -10.35 -9.24 -17.23
N GLU A 34 -11.31 -9.38 -16.33
CA GLU A 34 -11.03 -9.39 -14.89
C GLU A 34 -10.11 -10.55 -14.49
N GLU A 35 -10.21 -11.70 -15.14
CA GLU A 35 -9.31 -12.83 -14.92
C GLU A 35 -7.87 -12.51 -15.34
N GLN A 36 -7.71 -11.86 -16.50
CA GLN A 36 -6.40 -11.43 -17.00
C GLN A 36 -5.79 -10.36 -16.10
N LYS A 37 -6.58 -9.37 -15.65
CA LYS A 37 -6.16 -8.36 -14.67
C LYS A 37 -5.73 -9.01 -13.35
N HIS A 38 -6.52 -9.98 -12.86
CA HIS A 38 -6.18 -10.72 -11.66
C HIS A 38 -4.84 -11.47 -11.81
N TRP A 39 -4.61 -12.09 -12.98
CA TRP A 39 -3.35 -12.77 -13.26
C TRP A 39 -2.16 -11.78 -13.26
N VAL A 40 -2.29 -10.62 -13.91
CA VAL A 40 -1.24 -9.58 -13.92
C VAL A 40 -0.89 -9.15 -12.50
N TRP A 41 -1.90 -8.95 -11.64
CA TRP A 41 -1.70 -8.49 -10.26
C TRP A 41 -1.16 -9.55 -9.32
N ASN A 42 -1.70 -10.75 -9.36
CA ASN A 42 -1.44 -11.78 -8.35
C ASN A 42 -0.51 -12.89 -8.85
N GLY A 43 -0.27 -12.96 -10.17
CA GLY A 43 0.54 -14.01 -10.79
C GLY A 43 -0.22 -15.33 -10.96
N ASP A 44 0.51 -16.36 -11.36
CA ASP A 44 -0.02 -17.70 -11.56
C ASP A 44 -0.52 -18.33 -10.25
N ALA A 45 -1.77 -18.79 -10.25
CA ALA A 45 -2.38 -19.47 -9.10
C ALA A 45 -1.74 -20.84 -8.81
N ASN A 46 -1.35 -21.56 -9.86
CA ASN A 46 -0.76 -22.89 -9.74
C ASN A 46 0.76 -22.85 -9.55
N ARG A 47 1.22 -22.91 -8.30
CA ARG A 47 2.64 -22.94 -7.95
C ARG A 47 3.30 -24.32 -8.05
N SER A 48 2.56 -25.33 -8.45
CA SER A 48 3.04 -26.71 -8.45
C SER A 48 3.76 -27.11 -9.74
N SER A 49 4.98 -27.56 -9.58
CA SER A 49 5.70 -28.55 -10.40
C SER A 49 6.09 -28.28 -11.85
N SER A 50 6.42 -27.07 -12.29
CA SER A 50 7.19 -26.97 -13.54
C SER A 50 8.44 -26.13 -13.37
N ASN A 51 9.53 -26.59 -13.98
CA ASN A 51 10.87 -25.97 -13.96
C ASN A 51 10.93 -24.71 -14.87
N ARG A 52 9.78 -24.07 -15.15
CA ARG A 52 9.66 -22.92 -16.06
C ARG A 52 9.41 -21.63 -15.26
N PRO A 53 10.02 -20.51 -15.64
CA PRO A 53 9.75 -19.22 -15.00
C PRO A 53 8.26 -18.89 -15.12
N ARG A 54 7.65 -18.47 -14.01
CA ARG A 54 6.22 -18.15 -13.89
C ARG A 54 6.09 -16.72 -13.40
N TRP A 55 5.06 -16.06 -13.89
CA TRP A 55 4.75 -14.73 -13.40
C TRP A 55 4.33 -14.74 -11.94
N TYR A 56 5.04 -14.00 -11.12
CA TYR A 56 4.79 -13.93 -9.67
C TYR A 56 3.79 -12.85 -9.28
N GLY A 57 3.41 -11.96 -10.19
CA GLY A 57 2.45 -10.88 -9.98
C GLY A 57 3.10 -9.56 -9.56
N ILE A 58 2.50 -8.47 -9.99
CA ILE A 58 2.93 -7.10 -9.64
C ILE A 58 2.92 -6.91 -8.12
N ARG A 59 1.94 -7.47 -7.41
CA ARG A 59 1.82 -7.35 -5.96
C ARG A 59 3.07 -7.84 -5.25
N ARG A 60 3.57 -9.02 -5.60
CA ARG A 60 4.79 -9.58 -5.00
C ARG A 60 6.05 -8.82 -5.36
N PHE A 61 6.09 -8.27 -6.58
CA PHE A 61 7.18 -7.37 -6.94
C PHE A 61 7.24 -6.19 -5.96
N PHE A 62 6.13 -5.52 -5.70
CA PHE A 62 6.10 -4.41 -4.76
C PHE A 62 6.34 -4.83 -3.30
N ASP A 63 5.90 -6.02 -2.89
CA ASP A 63 6.22 -6.57 -1.57
C ASP A 63 7.72 -6.80 -1.41
N TYR A 64 8.37 -7.36 -2.43
CA TYR A 64 9.82 -7.52 -2.46
C TYR A 64 10.55 -6.17 -2.39
N ILE A 65 10.12 -5.20 -3.20
CA ILE A 65 10.70 -3.86 -3.18
C ILE A 65 10.47 -3.18 -1.82
N ALA A 66 9.32 -3.37 -1.19
CA ALA A 66 9.01 -2.83 0.13
C ALA A 66 9.94 -3.40 1.22
N ASP A 67 10.28 -4.67 1.12
CA ASP A 67 11.26 -5.28 2.02
C ASP A 67 12.67 -4.74 1.78
N LYS A 68 13.08 -4.62 0.53
CA LYS A 68 14.38 -4.04 0.15
C LYS A 68 14.50 -2.55 0.50
N ALA A 69 13.40 -1.80 0.54
CA ALA A 69 13.39 -0.38 0.90
C ALA A 69 13.86 -0.10 2.33
N LYS A 70 13.85 -1.11 3.20
CA LYS A 70 14.42 -1.01 4.55
C LYS A 70 15.93 -0.77 4.51
N TYR A 71 16.62 -1.27 3.49
CA TYR A 71 18.06 -1.29 3.40
C TYR A 71 18.63 -0.47 2.24
N THR A 72 17.83 -0.15 1.23
CA THR A 72 18.30 0.46 -0.02
C THR A 72 17.55 1.74 -0.33
N PHE A 73 18.29 2.84 -0.52
CA PHE A 73 17.71 4.15 -0.88
C PHE A 73 16.92 4.09 -2.19
N THR A 74 17.46 3.42 -3.21
CA THR A 74 16.82 3.29 -4.54
C THR A 74 15.43 2.63 -4.45
N ALA A 75 15.31 1.55 -3.66
CA ALA A 75 14.02 0.89 -3.45
C ALA A 75 13.02 1.80 -2.72
N ARG A 76 13.51 2.64 -1.80
CA ARG A 76 12.68 3.63 -1.09
C ARG A 76 12.15 4.70 -2.02
N MET A 77 13.02 5.24 -2.88
CA MET A 77 12.62 6.22 -3.91
C MET A 77 11.58 5.66 -4.87
N LEU A 78 11.77 4.41 -5.27
CA LEU A 78 10.82 3.70 -6.11
C LEU A 78 9.43 3.63 -5.49
N LEU A 79 9.34 3.19 -4.24
CA LEU A 79 8.07 3.10 -3.53
C LEU A 79 7.38 4.45 -3.37
N MET A 80 8.14 5.53 -3.18
CA MET A 80 7.57 6.88 -3.09
C MET A 80 6.85 7.28 -4.38
N HIS A 81 7.31 6.81 -5.54
CA HIS A 81 6.69 7.10 -6.83
C HIS A 81 5.32 6.41 -7.02
N TYR A 82 5.17 5.21 -6.46
CA TYR A 82 3.98 4.36 -6.66
C TYR A 82 3.04 4.30 -5.46
N ARG A 83 3.40 4.91 -4.33
CA ARG A 83 2.55 4.96 -3.15
C ARG A 83 1.77 6.25 -3.06
N THR A 84 0.50 6.12 -2.73
CA THR A 84 -0.37 7.24 -2.38
C THR A 84 -0.74 7.15 -0.90
N TYR A 85 -0.81 8.30 -0.24
CA TYR A 85 -1.27 8.39 1.14
C TYR A 85 -2.80 8.52 1.13
N VAL A 86 -3.45 7.59 1.80
CA VAL A 86 -4.88 7.64 2.05
C VAL A 86 -5.13 7.84 3.54
N THR A 87 -6.20 8.57 3.87
CA THR A 87 -6.59 8.74 5.26
C THR A 87 -6.97 7.39 5.85
N CYS A 88 -6.36 7.03 6.98
CA CYS A 88 -6.65 5.78 7.66
C CYS A 88 -8.10 5.77 8.17
N PRO A 89 -8.93 4.80 7.79
CA PRO A 89 -10.32 4.75 8.23
C PRO A 89 -10.46 4.49 9.75
N ALA A 90 -9.47 3.85 10.37
CA ALA A 90 -9.50 3.54 11.80
C ALA A 90 -9.20 4.75 12.69
N CYS A 91 -8.35 5.68 12.25
CA CYS A 91 -7.96 6.85 13.07
C CYS A 91 -8.34 8.19 12.43
N GLY A 92 -9.01 8.19 11.27
CA GLY A 92 -9.41 9.42 10.58
C GLY A 92 -8.26 10.40 10.29
N GLY A 93 -7.02 9.89 10.15
CA GLY A 93 -5.82 10.72 9.94
C GLY A 93 -5.13 11.17 11.22
N ALA A 94 -5.67 10.89 12.40
CA ALA A 94 -5.08 11.30 13.69
C ALA A 94 -3.73 10.62 14.01
N ARG A 95 -3.41 9.51 13.32
CA ARG A 95 -2.20 8.68 13.52
C ARG A 95 -2.05 8.06 14.92
N LEU A 96 -3.06 8.22 15.76
CA LEU A 96 -3.12 7.72 17.12
C LEU A 96 -4.31 6.75 17.24
N LYS A 97 -4.21 5.80 18.16
CA LYS A 97 -5.37 4.98 18.53
C LYS A 97 -6.42 5.88 19.18
N PRO A 98 -7.72 5.61 19.00
CA PRO A 98 -8.79 6.39 19.66
C PRO A 98 -8.59 6.53 21.17
N ASP A 99 -8.10 5.47 21.82
CA ASP A 99 -7.82 5.47 23.27
C ASP A 99 -6.78 6.50 23.69
N ALA A 100 -5.82 6.84 22.82
CA ALA A 100 -4.82 7.87 23.12
C ALA A 100 -5.44 9.26 23.28
N LEU A 101 -6.61 9.50 22.70
CA LEU A 101 -7.35 10.74 22.81
C LEU A 101 -8.15 10.86 24.11
N LEU A 102 -8.26 9.77 24.88
CA LEU A 102 -8.91 9.76 26.20
C LEU A 102 -8.03 10.27 27.30
N TRP A 103 -6.70 10.22 27.13
CA TRP A 103 -5.73 10.73 28.10
C TRP A 103 -5.76 12.25 28.14
N ARG A 104 -5.84 12.79 29.35
CA ARG A 104 -5.84 14.24 29.62
C ARG A 104 -4.76 14.55 30.63
N VAL A 105 -4.05 15.65 30.38
CA VAL A 105 -3.06 16.20 31.32
C VAL A 105 -3.63 17.50 31.88
N GLY A 106 -3.57 17.66 33.21
CA GLY A 106 -4.11 18.82 33.86
C GLY A 106 -5.61 18.81 34.12
N SER A 107 -6.13 19.89 34.67
CA SER A 107 -7.55 20.08 34.94
C SER A 107 -8.28 20.66 33.73
N ARG A 108 -9.61 20.53 33.73
CA ARG A 108 -10.47 21.16 32.72
C ARG A 108 -10.27 22.68 32.65
N ALA A 109 -10.15 23.30 33.80
CA ALA A 109 -9.90 24.75 33.89
C ALA A 109 -8.58 25.17 33.23
N ALA A 110 -7.52 24.41 33.43
CA ALA A 110 -6.22 24.65 32.78
C ALA A 110 -6.34 24.47 31.25
N ALA A 111 -7.11 23.49 30.78
CA ALA A 111 -7.35 23.29 29.37
C ALA A 111 -8.20 24.43 28.75
N ASP A 112 -9.16 24.98 29.48
CA ASP A 112 -10.00 26.10 29.03
C ASP A 112 -9.19 27.39 28.89
N VAL A 113 -8.16 27.59 29.72
CA VAL A 113 -7.22 28.72 29.61
C VAL A 113 -6.28 28.57 28.40
N ALA A 114 -5.77 27.34 28.17
CA ALA A 114 -4.81 27.08 27.10
C ALA A 114 -5.45 27.05 25.70
N LEU A 115 -6.67 26.51 25.58
CA LEU A 115 -7.38 26.37 24.31
C LEU A 115 -8.86 26.73 24.50
N ALA A 116 -9.34 27.69 23.72
CA ALA A 116 -10.76 27.99 23.66
C ALA A 116 -11.58 26.71 23.37
N GLY A 117 -12.75 26.56 24.01
CA GLY A 117 -13.53 25.32 23.98
C GLY A 117 -13.90 24.80 22.58
N ARG A 118 -13.95 25.68 21.57
CA ARG A 118 -14.20 25.32 20.17
C ARG A 118 -12.98 24.74 19.45
N SER A 119 -11.78 24.95 19.97
CA SER A 119 -10.51 24.47 19.36
C SER A 119 -10.05 23.15 19.95
N ARG A 120 -10.77 22.60 20.93
CA ARG A 120 -10.44 21.32 21.55
C ARG A 120 -11.06 20.17 20.75
N PHE A 121 -10.27 19.14 20.51
CA PHE A 121 -10.77 17.89 19.99
C PHE A 121 -11.63 17.20 21.06
N ILE A 122 -12.93 17.10 20.81
CA ILE A 122 -13.87 16.35 21.64
C ILE A 122 -14.24 15.10 20.85
N SER A 123 -13.81 13.92 21.30
CA SER A 123 -14.28 12.67 20.74
C SER A 123 -15.76 12.50 21.09
N SER A 124 -16.62 12.39 20.08
CA SER A 124 -18.05 12.09 20.26
C SER A 124 -18.28 10.73 20.87
N ASP A 125 -17.30 9.84 20.77
CA ASP A 125 -17.41 8.42 21.15
C ASP A 125 -16.73 8.12 22.50
N ALA A 126 -16.28 9.14 23.22
CA ALA A 126 -15.68 8.94 24.54
C ALA A 126 -16.76 8.50 25.55
N PRO A 127 -16.65 7.28 26.11
CA PRO A 127 -17.64 6.82 27.10
C PRO A 127 -17.60 7.73 28.34
N GLY A 128 -18.73 8.34 28.68
CA GLY A 128 -18.88 9.16 29.90
C GLY A 128 -18.98 10.67 29.69
N ILE A 129 -18.83 11.20 28.47
CA ILE A 129 -19.12 12.62 28.20
C ILE A 129 -20.61 12.70 27.78
N ARG A 130 -21.50 12.76 28.77
CA ARG A 130 -22.85 13.26 28.54
C ARG A 130 -22.76 14.78 28.34
N LYS A 131 -23.46 15.25 27.32
CA LYS A 131 -23.65 16.69 27.06
C LYS A 131 -24.37 17.35 28.25
#